data_104e9e87b866b10323e22814307cd413
#
_entry.id   104e9e87b866b10323e22814307cd413
#
_cell.length_a   1.000
_cell.length_b   1.000
_cell.length_c   1.000
_cell.angle_alpha   90.00
_cell.angle_beta   90.00
_cell.angle_gamma   90.00
#
_symmetry.space_group_name_H-M   'P 1'
#
loop_
_entity.id
_entity.type
_entity.pdbx_description
1 polymer ?
#
loop_
_entity_poly.entity_id
_entity_poly.type
_entity_poly.pdbx_seq_one_letter_code
_entity_poly.pdbx_strand_id
1 'polypeptide(L)'
;MAAFADRTIEMLPLDAPGRVPWWRPGRQDVTLHQVIVHVCVDLARHAGHADIMREQHDAAIGLGRDNRNIPGGYDWPAYVSKLTTLADRFA
;
A
#
# COMPACT_ATOMS: atom_id res chain seq x y z
N MET A 1 14.20 -14.20 -10.59
CA MET A 1 13.60 -12.90 -10.96
C MET A 1 14.01 -11.77 -10.00
N ALA A 2 13.94 -11.91 -8.69
CA ALA A 2 14.39 -10.90 -7.74
C ALA A 2 15.85 -10.46 -7.98
N ALA A 3 16.77 -11.42 -8.15
CA ALA A 3 18.19 -11.14 -8.40
C ALA A 3 18.47 -10.31 -9.68
N PHE A 4 17.59 -10.36 -10.67
CA PHE A 4 17.70 -9.51 -11.87
C PHE A 4 17.28 -8.08 -11.56
N ALA A 5 16.17 -7.90 -10.85
CA ALA A 5 15.69 -6.59 -10.44
C ALA A 5 16.67 -5.90 -9.48
N ASP A 6 17.19 -6.64 -8.50
CA ASP A 6 18.19 -6.16 -7.55
C ASP A 6 19.42 -5.65 -8.28
N ARG A 7 19.94 -6.43 -9.21
CA ARG A 7 21.10 -6.04 -10.02
C ARG A 7 20.84 -4.79 -10.85
N THR A 8 19.66 -4.65 -11.42
CA THR A 8 19.27 -3.45 -12.19
C THR A 8 19.28 -2.21 -11.30
N ILE A 9 18.76 -2.32 -10.07
CA ILE A 9 18.71 -1.22 -9.10
C ILE A 9 20.12 -0.85 -8.62
N GLU A 10 20.98 -1.84 -8.41
CA GLU A 10 22.36 -1.62 -7.95
C GLU A 10 23.26 -1.01 -9.03
N MET A 11 23.04 -1.35 -10.30
CA MET A 11 23.94 -0.97 -11.40
C MET A 11 23.55 0.31 -12.12
N LEU A 12 22.29 0.72 -12.07
CA LEU A 12 21.80 1.87 -12.82
C LEU A 12 21.54 3.08 -11.91
N PRO A 13 21.83 4.29 -12.41
CA PRO A 13 21.45 5.50 -11.69
C PRO A 13 19.91 5.65 -11.65
N LEU A 14 19.38 6.35 -10.65
CA LEU A 14 17.94 6.52 -10.46
C LEU A 14 17.25 7.26 -11.62
N ASP A 15 17.97 8.09 -12.33
CA ASP A 15 17.51 8.81 -13.52
C ASP A 15 17.69 8.04 -14.83
N ALA A 16 18.18 6.78 -14.77
CA ALA A 16 18.30 5.93 -15.95
C ALA A 16 16.96 5.84 -16.69
N PRO A 17 16.95 6.13 -18.01
CA PRO A 17 15.71 6.11 -18.79
C PRO A 17 15.24 4.68 -19.05
N GLY A 18 13.94 4.50 -19.06
CA GLY A 18 13.28 3.24 -19.37
C GLY A 18 11.96 3.46 -20.06
N ARG A 19 11.32 2.37 -20.50
CA ARG A 19 10.01 2.42 -21.14
C ARG A 19 9.11 1.30 -20.64
N VAL A 20 7.87 1.67 -20.31
CA VAL A 20 6.78 0.74 -19.95
C VAL A 20 5.74 0.77 -21.06
N PRO A 21 5.80 -0.16 -22.04
CA PRO A 21 5.03 -0.07 -23.28
C PRO A 21 3.50 -0.11 -23.11
N TRP A 22 3.03 -0.78 -22.05
CA TRP A 22 1.59 -0.93 -21.76
C TRP A 22 1.00 0.21 -20.93
N TRP A 23 1.80 1.19 -20.53
CA TRP A 23 1.27 2.37 -19.87
C TRP A 23 0.60 3.30 -20.87
N ARG A 24 -0.24 4.20 -20.36
CA ARG A 24 -0.97 5.17 -21.18
C ARG A 24 0.00 5.95 -22.08
N PRO A 25 -0.33 6.18 -23.35
CA PRO A 25 0.45 7.03 -24.23
C PRO A 25 0.79 8.37 -23.57
N GLY A 26 2.05 8.80 -23.71
CA GLY A 26 2.58 10.00 -23.06
C GLY A 26 3.11 9.77 -21.62
N ARG A 27 2.93 8.56 -21.05
CA ARG A 27 3.49 8.18 -19.74
C ARG A 27 4.37 6.93 -19.80
N GLN A 28 4.71 6.50 -20.99
CA GLN A 28 5.48 5.28 -21.20
C GLN A 28 6.98 5.46 -20.92
N ASP A 29 7.51 6.64 -21.23
CA ASP A 29 8.92 6.95 -20.97
C ASP A 29 9.07 7.38 -19.52
N VAL A 30 9.91 6.67 -18.79
CA VAL A 30 10.05 6.77 -17.33
C VAL A 30 11.50 6.71 -16.93
N THR A 31 11.78 7.01 -15.67
CA THR A 31 13.08 6.76 -15.03
C THR A 31 13.00 5.53 -14.13
N LEU A 32 14.16 4.96 -13.79
CA LEU A 32 14.24 3.88 -12.79
C LEU A 32 13.58 4.29 -11.47
N HIS A 33 13.80 5.52 -11.00
CA HIS A 33 13.17 6.06 -9.80
C HIS A 33 11.63 5.99 -9.87
N GLN A 34 11.04 6.42 -11.00
CA GLN A 34 9.59 6.38 -11.16
C GLN A 34 9.03 4.95 -11.11
N VAL A 35 9.74 3.98 -11.70
CA VAL A 35 9.34 2.57 -11.65
C VAL A 35 9.44 2.02 -10.23
N ILE A 36 10.52 2.32 -9.50
CA ILE A 36 10.68 1.89 -8.11
C ILE A 36 9.55 2.44 -7.23
N VAL A 37 9.26 3.73 -7.32
CA VAL A 37 8.15 4.35 -6.57
C VAL A 37 6.81 3.71 -6.93
N HIS A 38 6.56 3.45 -8.22
CA HIS A 38 5.34 2.79 -8.68
C HIS A 38 5.19 1.40 -8.04
N VAL A 39 6.25 0.59 -8.04
CA VAL A 39 6.25 -0.75 -7.43
C VAL A 39 6.02 -0.67 -5.91
N CYS A 40 6.66 0.28 -5.22
CA CYS A 40 6.44 0.48 -3.79
C CYS A 40 4.97 0.83 -3.47
N VAL A 41 4.36 1.71 -4.26
CA VAL A 41 2.94 2.09 -4.10
C VAL A 41 2.03 0.89 -4.37
N ASP A 42 2.31 0.11 -5.40
CA ASP A 42 1.52 -1.07 -5.75
C ASP A 42 1.59 -2.14 -4.65
N LEU A 43 2.79 -2.44 -4.17
CA LEU A 43 3.00 -3.36 -3.04
C LEU A 43 2.30 -2.89 -1.76
N ALA A 44 2.37 -1.60 -1.44
CA ALA A 44 1.69 -1.04 -0.28
C ALA A 44 0.17 -1.21 -0.37
N ARG A 45 -0.41 -1.01 -1.55
CA ARG A 45 -1.85 -1.26 -1.78
C ARG A 45 -2.22 -2.72 -1.58
N HIS A 46 -1.46 -3.64 -2.17
CA HIS A 46 -1.70 -5.07 -2.02
C HIS A 46 -1.52 -5.54 -0.57
N ALA A 47 -0.51 -5.04 0.12
CA ALA A 47 -0.31 -5.31 1.55
C ALA A 47 -1.50 -4.84 2.39
N GLY A 48 -2.02 -3.62 2.13
CA GLY A 48 -3.19 -3.10 2.82
C GLY A 48 -4.46 -3.94 2.59
N HIS A 49 -4.68 -4.44 1.36
CA HIS A 49 -5.78 -5.38 1.09
C HIS A 49 -5.61 -6.71 1.83
N ALA A 50 -4.40 -7.25 1.89
CA ALA A 50 -4.10 -8.47 2.65
C ALA A 50 -4.30 -8.26 4.15
N ASP A 51 -3.93 -7.09 4.68
CA ASP A 51 -4.16 -6.71 6.07
C ASP A 51 -5.66 -6.72 6.42
N ILE A 52 -6.50 -6.14 5.57
CA ILE A 52 -7.97 -6.14 5.77
C ILE A 52 -8.52 -7.57 5.81
N MET A 53 -8.08 -8.43 4.89
CA MET A 53 -8.51 -9.83 4.86
C MET A 53 -8.04 -10.60 6.11
N ARG A 54 -6.80 -10.37 6.53
CA ARG A 54 -6.24 -10.95 7.74
C ARG A 54 -7.01 -10.48 8.99
N GLU A 55 -7.27 -9.19 9.10
CA GLU A 55 -8.02 -8.59 10.19
C GLU A 55 -9.42 -9.21 10.36
N GLN A 56 -10.10 -9.48 9.24
CA GLN A 56 -11.38 -10.18 9.22
C GLN A 56 -11.27 -11.64 9.68
N HIS A 57 -10.10 -12.27 9.52
CA HIS A 57 -9.88 -13.67 9.86
C HIS A 57 -9.44 -13.86 11.31
N ASP A 58 -8.47 -13.10 11.79
CA ASP A 58 -7.85 -13.27 13.11
C ASP A 58 -7.93 -12.03 14.04
N ALA A 59 -8.59 -10.96 13.58
CA ALA A 59 -8.69 -9.68 14.28
C ALA A 59 -7.34 -9.04 14.65
N ALA A 60 -6.25 -9.48 14.04
CA ALA A 60 -4.93 -8.89 14.25
C ALA A 60 -4.76 -7.63 13.41
N ILE A 61 -4.28 -6.55 14.03
CA ILE A 61 -4.07 -5.24 13.41
C ILE A 61 -2.63 -4.77 13.58
N GLY A 62 -2.21 -3.87 12.69
CA GLY A 62 -0.91 -3.22 12.77
C GLY A 62 0.22 -3.94 12.02
N LEU A 63 1.38 -3.31 12.02
CA LEU A 63 2.57 -3.77 11.28
C LEU A 63 3.25 -5.00 11.87
N GLY A 64 2.94 -5.33 13.12
CA GLY A 64 3.55 -6.45 13.82
C GLY A 64 2.86 -6.72 15.15
N ARG A 65 3.26 -7.83 15.80
CA ARG A 65 2.67 -8.29 17.06
C ARG A 65 2.62 -7.20 18.13
N ASP A 66 3.65 -6.39 18.23
CA ASP A 66 3.82 -5.36 19.24
C ASP A 66 3.70 -3.93 18.70
N ASN A 67 3.32 -3.79 17.43
CA ASN A 67 3.17 -2.48 16.77
C ASN A 67 1.80 -2.36 16.09
N ARG A 68 0.78 -2.13 16.90
CA ARG A 68 -0.60 -2.04 16.43
C ARG A 68 -0.99 -0.64 15.96
N ASN A 69 -0.22 0.39 16.29
CA ASN A 69 -0.53 1.82 16.00
C ASN A 69 -1.91 2.30 16.52
N ILE A 70 -2.60 1.48 17.30
CA ILE A 70 -3.91 1.79 17.86
C ILE A 70 -3.82 1.55 19.38
N PRO A 71 -4.24 2.50 20.21
CA PRO A 71 -4.30 2.33 21.65
C PRO A 71 -5.12 1.10 22.03
N GLY A 72 -4.63 0.33 23.01
CA GLY A 72 -5.40 -0.76 23.59
C GLY A 72 -6.65 -0.23 24.30
N GLY A 73 -7.74 -1.03 24.30
CA GLY A 73 -8.98 -0.67 24.98
C GLY A 73 -9.86 0.37 24.27
N TYR A 74 -9.62 0.60 22.99
CA TYR A 74 -10.49 1.48 22.20
C TYR A 74 -11.90 0.90 22.04
N ASP A 75 -12.92 1.69 22.32
CA ASP A 75 -14.33 1.29 22.20
C ASP A 75 -14.79 1.36 20.74
N TRP A 76 -14.50 0.29 19.98
CA TRP A 76 -14.89 0.18 18.58
C TRP A 76 -16.39 0.21 18.35
N PRO A 77 -17.24 -0.48 19.16
CA PRO A 77 -18.70 -0.41 19.04
C PRO A 77 -19.23 1.02 19.14
N ALA A 78 -18.77 1.79 20.11
CA ALA A 78 -19.17 3.20 20.26
C ALA A 78 -18.72 4.06 19.07
N TYR A 79 -17.51 3.82 18.56
CA TYR A 79 -16.99 4.54 17.40
C TYR A 79 -17.78 4.22 16.13
N VAL A 80 -18.05 2.95 15.86
CA VAL A 80 -18.87 2.52 14.71
C VAL A 80 -20.29 3.10 14.80
N SER A 81 -20.93 3.06 15.97
CA SER A 81 -22.23 3.67 16.19
C SER A 81 -22.24 5.17 15.87
N LYS A 82 -21.20 5.89 16.30
CA LYS A 82 -21.02 7.31 15.97
C LYS A 82 -20.92 7.53 14.45
N LEU A 83 -20.12 6.72 13.74
CA LEU A 83 -19.98 6.84 12.29
C LEU A 83 -21.29 6.55 11.56
N THR A 84 -22.02 5.52 11.98
CA THR A 84 -23.34 5.18 11.42
C THR A 84 -24.32 6.34 11.59
N THR A 85 -24.42 6.89 12.80
CA THR A 85 -25.28 8.04 13.08
C THR A 85 -24.93 9.26 12.21
N LEU A 86 -23.61 9.49 11.98
CA LEU A 86 -23.18 10.57 11.13
C LEU A 86 -23.55 10.31 9.66
N ALA A 87 -23.34 9.09 9.17
CA ALA A 87 -23.68 8.72 7.80
C ALA A 87 -25.19 8.88 7.52
N ASP A 88 -26.04 8.46 8.45
CA ASP A 88 -27.49 8.55 8.33
C ASP A 88 -28.00 10.00 8.21
N ARG A 89 -27.26 10.98 8.71
CA ARG A 89 -27.60 12.41 8.56
C ARG A 89 -27.43 12.94 7.14
N PHE A 90 -26.64 12.24 6.32
CA PHE A 90 -26.30 12.64 4.95
C PHE A 90 -26.82 11.66 3.89
N ALA A 91 -27.56 10.66 4.32
CA ALA A 91 -28.19 9.68 3.44
C ALA A 91 -29.43 10.23 2.72
#